data_fbfedc9bacf6cadda5d481a970f0edae
#
_entry.id   fbfedc9bacf6cadda5d481a970f0edae
#
_cell.length_a   1.000
_cell.length_b   1.000
_cell.length_c   1.000
_cell.angle_alpha   90.00
_cell.angle_beta   90.00
_cell.angle_gamma   90.00
#
_symmetry.space_group_name_H-M   'P 1'
#
loop_
_entity.id
_entity.type
_entity.pdbx_description
1 polymer ?
#
loop_
_entity_poly.entity_id
_entity_poly.type
_entity_poly.pdbx_seq_one_letter_code
_entity_poly.pdbx_strand_id
1 'polypeptide(L)'
;MAAMGITESQAKFGMTAFLAKNDISEEDKFSTVEALTQYALKVAPKLVRKAAGKELGCCLIILAKMAFEDYARSAGSVFPCSACSGKGLIYKRKDVVKHPGITRLDGTVVIEPWIENEKVDELCVSCNGKGQIAHRCRCKGRGKVLDDIQTKLQGVPVFKDCPRCAGKGFNRVPSSVAYNAIKHLVPDLTQSSWSRNWKPFYDKLSRKCLIEESIAEQAFSKVTK
;
A
#
# COMPACT_ATOMS: atom_id res chain seq x y z
N MET A 1 -12.72 37.99 12.38
CA MET A 1 -11.82 37.72 11.24
C MET A 1 -10.52 36.98 11.63
N ALA A 2 -9.85 37.29 12.74
CA ALA A 2 -8.64 36.58 13.19
C ALA A 2 -8.84 35.09 13.52
N ALA A 3 -10.01 34.71 14.04
CA ALA A 3 -10.33 33.32 14.38
C ALA A 3 -10.51 32.39 13.15
N MET A 4 -10.96 32.94 12.00
CA MET A 4 -11.06 32.20 10.73
C MET A 4 -9.69 31.91 10.13
N GLY A 5 -8.75 32.86 10.16
CA GLY A 5 -7.42 32.68 9.62
C GLY A 5 -6.57 31.64 10.37
N ILE A 6 -6.78 31.49 11.68
CA ILE A 6 -6.10 30.46 12.49
C ILE A 6 -6.65 29.07 12.14
N THR A 7 -7.98 28.93 11.96
CA THR A 7 -8.61 27.68 11.55
C THR A 7 -8.21 27.25 10.15
N GLU A 8 -8.08 28.17 9.22
CA GLU A 8 -7.65 27.87 7.84
C GLU A 8 -6.20 27.37 7.78
N SER A 9 -5.28 28.01 8.50
CA SER A 9 -3.88 27.58 8.54
C SER A 9 -3.71 26.23 9.28
N GLN A 10 -4.51 25.96 10.32
CA GLN A 10 -4.52 24.68 11.03
C GLN A 10 -5.15 23.54 10.22
N ALA A 11 -6.17 23.84 9.42
CA ALA A 11 -6.84 22.86 8.58
C ALA A 11 -6.09 22.60 7.27
N LYS A 12 -5.15 23.47 6.87
CA LYS A 12 -4.45 23.39 5.57
C LYS A 12 -3.77 22.03 5.35
N PHE A 13 -3.04 21.53 6.34
CA PHE A 13 -2.36 20.23 6.20
C PHE A 13 -3.36 19.06 6.03
N GLY A 14 -4.43 19.04 6.80
CA GLY A 14 -5.47 18.01 6.68
C GLY A 14 -6.19 18.07 5.33
N MET A 15 -6.46 19.27 4.84
CA MET A 15 -7.08 19.51 3.54
C MET A 15 -6.20 19.02 2.39
N THR A 16 -4.92 19.41 2.36
CA THR A 16 -3.96 18.93 1.35
C THR A 16 -3.78 17.41 1.43
N ALA A 17 -3.73 16.84 2.64
CA ALA A 17 -3.63 15.40 2.82
C ALA A 17 -4.87 14.65 2.27
N PHE A 18 -6.07 15.20 2.50
CA PHE A 18 -7.33 14.65 1.97
C PHE A 18 -7.39 14.71 0.44
N LEU A 19 -7.04 15.85 -0.16
CA LEU A 19 -7.00 16.03 -1.62
C LEU A 19 -5.98 15.09 -2.26
N ALA A 20 -4.80 15.00 -1.68
CA ALA A 20 -3.73 14.10 -2.10
C ALA A 20 -4.13 12.61 -2.02
N LYS A 21 -4.86 12.22 -0.97
CA LYS A 21 -5.37 10.85 -0.78
C LYS A 21 -6.34 10.41 -1.87
N ASN A 22 -7.12 11.36 -2.41
CA ASN A 22 -8.12 11.13 -3.44
C ASN A 22 -7.57 11.37 -4.86
N ASP A 23 -6.27 11.46 -5.04
CA ASP A 23 -5.57 11.67 -6.32
C ASP A 23 -6.05 12.91 -7.10
N ILE A 24 -6.49 13.96 -6.38
CA ILE A 24 -7.01 15.18 -7.02
C ILE A 24 -5.86 16.04 -7.56
N SER A 25 -4.70 16.07 -6.86
CA SER A 25 -3.55 16.88 -7.25
C SER A 25 -2.23 16.22 -6.82
N GLU A 26 -1.25 16.18 -7.73
CA GLU A 26 0.11 15.76 -7.42
C GLU A 26 0.84 16.81 -6.56
N GLU A 27 0.51 18.08 -6.70
CA GLU A 27 1.06 19.17 -5.88
C GLU A 27 0.67 19.01 -4.42
N ASP A 28 -0.58 18.58 -4.16
CA ASP A 28 -1.05 18.29 -2.81
C ASP A 28 -0.32 17.08 -2.18
N LYS A 29 0.03 16.08 -2.98
CA LYS A 29 0.87 14.95 -2.52
C LYS A 29 2.24 15.45 -2.08
N PHE A 30 2.88 16.27 -2.90
CA PHE A 30 4.18 16.83 -2.60
C PHE A 30 4.12 17.68 -1.33
N SER A 31 3.19 18.62 -1.25
CA SER A 31 2.97 19.51 -0.09
C SER A 31 2.68 18.72 1.20
N THR A 32 1.89 17.65 1.09
CA THR A 32 1.59 16.79 2.25
C THR A 32 2.84 16.05 2.74
N VAL A 33 3.63 15.47 1.83
CA VAL A 33 4.87 14.77 2.19
C VAL A 33 5.89 15.74 2.77
N GLU A 34 6.00 16.96 2.23
CA GLU A 34 6.87 18.00 2.76
C GLU A 34 6.46 18.41 4.18
N ALA A 35 5.18 18.73 4.40
CA ALA A 35 4.66 19.09 5.71
C ALA A 35 4.86 17.97 6.73
N LEU A 36 4.65 16.69 6.30
CA LEU A 36 4.89 15.53 7.15
C LEU A 36 6.38 15.34 7.45
N THR A 37 7.28 15.66 6.51
CA THR A 37 8.73 15.63 6.72
C THR A 37 9.16 16.71 7.71
N GLN A 38 8.62 17.92 7.61
CA GLN A 38 8.87 19.00 8.57
C GLN A 38 8.36 18.63 9.97
N TYR A 39 7.19 18.02 10.07
CA TYR A 39 6.70 17.49 11.33
C TYR A 39 7.63 16.39 11.85
N ALA A 40 8.03 15.44 11.02
CA ALA A 40 8.94 14.36 11.38
C ALA A 40 10.27 14.90 11.94
N LEU A 41 10.82 15.95 11.33
CA LEU A 41 12.04 16.60 11.79
C LEU A 41 11.89 17.18 13.20
N LYS A 42 10.75 17.76 13.52
CA LYS A 42 10.47 18.32 14.86
C LYS A 42 10.35 17.25 15.94
N VAL A 43 9.69 16.13 15.63
CA VAL A 43 9.30 15.09 16.61
C VAL A 43 10.16 13.83 16.58
N ALA A 44 11.20 13.77 15.74
CA ALA A 44 12.08 12.62 15.61
C ALA A 44 12.76 12.29 16.95
N PRO A 45 12.67 11.03 17.45
CA PRO A 45 13.30 10.62 18.69
C PRO A 45 14.83 10.77 18.64
N LYS A 46 15.45 11.06 19.79
CA LYS A 46 16.91 11.21 19.90
C LYS A 46 17.67 9.99 19.35
N LEU A 47 17.18 8.78 19.63
CA LEU A 47 17.79 7.53 19.16
C LEU A 47 17.72 7.39 17.63
N VAL A 48 16.62 7.81 16.99
CA VAL A 48 16.47 7.84 15.53
C VAL A 48 17.45 8.84 14.93
N ARG A 49 17.53 10.07 15.47
CA ARG A 49 18.48 11.11 15.03
C ARG A 49 19.93 10.64 15.14
N LYS A 50 20.31 10.02 16.28
CA LYS A 50 21.64 9.50 16.49
C LYS A 50 22.00 8.39 15.50
N ALA A 51 21.07 7.44 15.27
CA ALA A 51 21.29 6.31 14.37
C ALA A 51 21.34 6.74 12.89
N ALA A 52 20.55 7.72 12.48
CA ALA A 52 20.53 8.23 11.11
C ALA A 52 21.73 9.15 10.79
N GLY A 53 22.28 9.84 11.79
CA GLY A 53 23.42 10.73 11.58
C GLY A 53 23.20 11.73 10.45
N LYS A 54 24.11 11.73 9.48
CA LYS A 54 24.06 12.62 8.30
C LYS A 54 22.88 12.33 7.37
N GLU A 55 22.42 11.08 7.34
CA GLU A 55 21.32 10.61 6.48
C GLU A 55 19.93 10.89 7.07
N LEU A 56 19.83 11.63 8.18
CA LEU A 56 18.56 11.90 8.84
C LEU A 56 17.52 12.49 7.89
N GLY A 57 17.88 13.50 7.10
CA GLY A 57 16.97 14.14 6.17
C GLY A 57 16.37 13.16 5.16
N CYS A 58 17.21 12.34 4.51
CA CYS A 58 16.80 11.32 3.56
C CYS A 58 15.90 10.27 4.23
N CYS A 59 16.27 9.81 5.43
CA CYS A 59 15.46 8.88 6.20
C CYS A 59 14.06 9.42 6.51
N LEU A 60 13.96 10.69 6.92
CA LEU A 60 12.69 11.32 7.25
C LEU A 60 11.79 11.49 6.02
N ILE A 61 12.36 11.88 4.87
CA ILE A 61 11.61 11.97 3.60
C ILE A 61 11.05 10.60 3.20
N ILE A 62 11.86 9.54 3.28
CA ILE A 62 11.41 8.18 2.96
C ILE A 62 10.28 7.74 3.90
N LEU A 63 10.45 7.96 5.21
CA LEU A 63 9.41 7.61 6.19
C LEU A 63 8.13 8.41 5.98
N ALA A 64 8.24 9.70 5.65
CA ALA A 64 7.10 10.56 5.36
C ALA A 64 6.34 10.08 4.10
N LYS A 65 7.06 9.78 3.00
CA LYS A 65 6.45 9.22 1.78
C LYS A 65 5.70 7.92 2.07
N MET A 66 6.34 6.98 2.76
CA MET A 66 5.72 5.70 3.08
C MET A 66 4.57 5.82 4.07
N ALA A 67 4.64 6.76 5.02
CA ALA A 67 3.56 7.06 5.95
C ALA A 67 2.35 7.67 5.23
N PHE A 68 2.59 8.54 4.25
CA PHE A 68 1.56 9.06 3.38
C PHE A 68 0.93 7.95 2.52
N GLU A 69 1.75 7.09 1.90
CA GLU A 69 1.24 5.93 1.13
C GLU A 69 0.37 5.01 1.98
N ASP A 70 0.76 4.75 3.24
CA ASP A 70 -0.05 3.94 4.16
C ASP A 70 -1.37 4.62 4.52
N TYR A 71 -1.36 5.94 4.69
CA TYR A 71 -2.54 6.76 4.93
C TYR A 71 -3.48 6.82 3.71
N ALA A 72 -2.92 7.01 2.51
CA ALA A 72 -3.68 7.13 1.26
C ALA A 72 -4.32 5.81 0.80
N ARG A 73 -3.91 4.65 1.33
CA ARG A 73 -4.48 3.36 0.97
C ARG A 73 -5.94 3.24 1.35
N SER A 74 -6.71 2.64 0.46
CA SER A 74 -8.12 2.29 0.64
C SER A 74 -8.41 0.90 0.09
N ALA A 75 -9.62 0.40 0.32
CA ALA A 75 -10.06 -0.87 -0.27
C ALA A 75 -10.19 -0.81 -1.80
N GLY A 76 -10.33 0.38 -2.37
CA GLY A 76 -10.39 0.64 -3.81
C GLY A 76 -9.05 0.94 -4.45
N SER A 77 -8.03 1.33 -3.67
CA SER A 77 -6.72 1.66 -4.23
C SER A 77 -6.01 0.44 -4.81
N VAL A 78 -5.27 0.65 -5.90
CA VAL A 78 -4.54 -0.37 -6.64
C VAL A 78 -3.07 0.02 -6.79
N PHE A 79 -2.22 -0.96 -7.05
CA PHE A 79 -0.82 -0.73 -7.39
C PHE A 79 -0.40 -1.63 -8.55
N PRO A 80 0.62 -1.22 -9.35
CA PRO A 80 1.11 -2.03 -10.44
C PRO A 80 1.60 -3.40 -9.95
N CYS A 81 1.25 -4.45 -10.65
CA CYS A 81 1.71 -5.80 -10.33
C CYS A 81 3.22 -5.91 -10.55
N SER A 82 3.97 -6.21 -9.51
CA SER A 82 5.44 -6.36 -9.60
C SER A 82 5.88 -7.54 -10.46
N ALA A 83 5.09 -8.61 -10.52
CA ALA A 83 5.41 -9.80 -11.28
C ALA A 83 5.41 -9.58 -12.80
N CYS A 84 4.55 -8.67 -13.30
CA CYS A 84 4.47 -8.33 -14.72
C CYS A 84 4.76 -6.85 -14.98
N SER A 85 5.26 -6.11 -13.99
CA SER A 85 5.54 -4.67 -14.09
C SER A 85 4.36 -3.86 -14.65
N GLY A 86 3.14 -4.20 -14.26
CA GLY A 86 1.92 -3.55 -14.69
C GLY A 86 1.35 -4.01 -16.04
N LYS A 87 2.04 -4.87 -16.78
CA LYS A 87 1.63 -5.27 -18.14
C LYS A 87 0.46 -6.26 -18.20
N GLY A 88 0.21 -6.99 -17.11
CA GLY A 88 -0.80 -8.05 -17.09
C GLY A 88 -0.34 -9.38 -17.72
N LEU A 89 0.71 -9.36 -18.53
CA LEU A 89 1.26 -10.50 -19.27
C LEU A 89 2.70 -10.80 -18.82
N ILE A 90 3.08 -12.05 -18.89
CA ILE A 90 4.44 -12.53 -18.65
C ILE A 90 4.88 -13.33 -19.86
N TYR A 91 6.04 -12.99 -20.41
CA TYR A 91 6.65 -13.72 -21.53
C TYR A 91 7.35 -14.97 -21.01
N LYS A 92 6.94 -16.12 -21.52
CA LYS A 92 7.63 -17.39 -21.30
C LYS A 92 7.97 -18.06 -22.61
N ARG A 93 9.08 -18.74 -22.64
CA ARG A 93 9.35 -19.66 -23.75
C ARG A 93 8.67 -20.98 -23.49
N LYS A 94 7.90 -21.45 -24.47
CA LYS A 94 7.24 -22.74 -24.47
C LYS A 94 7.38 -23.42 -25.81
N ASP A 95 7.37 -24.73 -25.74
CA ASP A 95 7.27 -25.55 -26.93
C ASP A 95 5.83 -25.51 -27.44
N VAL A 96 5.65 -24.88 -28.60
CA VAL A 96 4.36 -24.72 -29.26
C VAL A 96 4.29 -25.75 -30.40
N VAL A 97 3.26 -26.60 -30.36
CA VAL A 97 3.00 -27.55 -31.40
C VAL A 97 2.44 -26.82 -32.62
N LYS A 98 3.23 -26.65 -33.67
CA LYS A 98 2.81 -26.02 -34.94
C LYS A 98 2.01 -26.97 -35.80
N HIS A 99 2.38 -28.22 -35.78
CA HIS A 99 1.66 -29.30 -36.44
C HIS A 99 1.67 -30.56 -35.53
N PRO A 100 0.53 -31.15 -35.22
CA PRO A 100 0.43 -32.28 -34.30
C PRO A 100 1.04 -33.58 -34.82
N GLY A 101 1.55 -33.57 -36.04
CA GLY A 101 1.93 -34.80 -36.71
C GLY A 101 0.74 -35.58 -37.28
N ILE A 102 1.02 -36.69 -37.90
CA ILE A 102 0.00 -37.63 -38.39
C ILE A 102 0.37 -39.03 -37.91
N THR A 103 -0.52 -39.66 -37.17
CA THR A 103 -0.38 -41.06 -36.71
C THR A 103 -1.49 -41.89 -37.31
N ARG A 104 -1.15 -43.08 -37.87
CA ARG A 104 -2.15 -44.01 -38.35
C ARG A 104 -2.89 -44.70 -37.22
N LEU A 105 -3.99 -45.34 -37.53
CA LEU A 105 -4.80 -46.08 -36.56
C LEU A 105 -4.06 -47.26 -35.90
N ASP A 106 -3.03 -47.78 -36.56
CA ASP A 106 -2.14 -48.81 -36.03
C ASP A 106 -1.03 -48.27 -35.10
N GLY A 107 -1.02 -46.96 -34.83
CA GLY A 107 -0.02 -46.30 -33.98
C GLY A 107 1.27 -45.87 -34.71
N THR A 108 1.40 -46.13 -36.03
CA THR A 108 2.57 -45.72 -36.80
C THR A 108 2.58 -44.23 -37.06
N VAL A 109 3.64 -43.53 -36.64
CA VAL A 109 3.83 -42.12 -36.93
C VAL A 109 4.21 -41.93 -38.38
N VAL A 110 3.41 -41.19 -39.17
CA VAL A 110 3.63 -40.90 -40.59
C VAL A 110 4.34 -39.55 -40.76
N ILE A 111 3.96 -38.60 -39.95
CA ILE A 111 4.57 -37.28 -39.90
C ILE A 111 4.83 -36.95 -38.42
N GLU A 112 6.07 -36.63 -38.11
CA GLU A 112 6.45 -36.21 -36.76
C GLU A 112 5.79 -34.87 -36.42
N PRO A 113 5.44 -34.66 -35.15
CA PRO A 113 4.92 -33.38 -34.71
C PRO A 113 6.00 -32.29 -34.85
N TRP A 114 5.62 -31.17 -35.44
CA TRP A 114 6.51 -30.01 -35.51
C TRP A 114 6.29 -29.14 -34.29
N ILE A 115 7.32 -29.07 -33.45
CA ILE A 115 7.32 -28.31 -32.18
C ILE A 115 8.38 -27.22 -32.33
N GLU A 116 8.00 -25.97 -32.00
CA GLU A 116 8.90 -24.83 -32.04
C GLU A 116 8.89 -24.11 -30.67
N ASN A 117 10.09 -23.78 -30.18
CA ASN A 117 10.26 -23.07 -28.93
C ASN A 117 10.07 -21.57 -29.13
N GLU A 118 8.91 -21.07 -28.81
CA GLU A 118 8.53 -19.66 -29.03
C GLU A 118 8.32 -18.90 -27.73
N LYS A 119 8.41 -17.57 -27.84
CA LYS A 119 7.95 -16.69 -26.78
C LYS A 119 6.43 -16.58 -26.83
N VAL A 120 5.78 -17.02 -25.80
CA VAL A 120 4.32 -16.98 -25.67
C VAL A 120 3.95 -16.02 -24.54
N ASP A 121 2.91 -15.23 -24.77
CA ASP A 121 2.33 -14.35 -23.78
C ASP A 121 1.37 -15.13 -22.91
N GLU A 122 1.65 -15.20 -21.62
CA GLU A 122 0.76 -15.79 -20.63
C GLU A 122 0.18 -14.73 -19.72
N LEU A 123 -1.07 -14.91 -19.32
CA LEU A 123 -1.67 -14.07 -18.28
C LEU A 123 -0.85 -14.16 -16.99
N CYS A 124 -0.51 -13.01 -16.44
CA CYS A 124 0.17 -12.97 -15.15
C CYS A 124 -0.71 -13.56 -14.05
N VAL A 125 -0.29 -14.66 -13.47
CA VAL A 125 -1.04 -15.38 -12.42
C VAL A 125 -1.24 -14.49 -11.18
N SER A 126 -0.29 -13.60 -10.86
CA SER A 126 -0.36 -12.74 -9.67
C SER A 126 -1.47 -11.70 -9.75
N CYS A 127 -1.75 -11.16 -10.93
CA CYS A 127 -2.81 -10.15 -11.13
C CYS A 127 -3.96 -10.64 -12.03
N ASN A 128 -3.92 -11.90 -12.48
CA ASN A 128 -4.88 -12.49 -13.41
C ASN A 128 -5.10 -11.62 -14.66
N GLY A 129 -4.01 -11.17 -15.27
CA GLY A 129 -4.04 -10.35 -16.47
C GLY A 129 -4.36 -8.86 -16.28
N LYS A 130 -4.71 -8.42 -15.08
CA LYS A 130 -5.16 -7.05 -14.81
C LYS A 130 -4.03 -6.00 -14.81
N GLY A 131 -2.78 -6.40 -14.72
CA GLY A 131 -1.63 -5.51 -14.55
C GLY A 131 -1.55 -4.85 -13.17
N GLN A 132 -2.63 -4.85 -12.39
CA GLN A 132 -2.76 -4.18 -11.11
C GLN A 132 -3.25 -5.13 -10.01
N ILE A 133 -2.85 -4.86 -8.78
CA ILE A 133 -3.26 -5.58 -7.59
C ILE A 133 -3.94 -4.60 -6.64
N ALA A 134 -5.13 -4.95 -6.15
CA ALA A 134 -5.85 -4.13 -5.19
C ALA A 134 -5.30 -4.32 -3.76
N HIS A 135 -5.25 -3.23 -3.00
CA HIS A 135 -4.92 -3.27 -1.57
C HIS A 135 -6.04 -3.90 -0.73
N ARG A 136 -7.16 -4.22 -1.35
CA ARG A 136 -8.35 -4.80 -0.71
C ARG A 136 -8.00 -6.04 0.11
N CYS A 137 -8.45 -6.06 1.36
CA CYS A 137 -8.32 -7.23 2.23
C CYS A 137 -9.22 -8.37 1.75
N ARG A 138 -8.86 -9.61 2.08
CA ARG A 138 -9.65 -10.81 1.76
C ARG A 138 -11.08 -10.82 2.35
N CYS A 139 -11.40 -9.94 3.31
CA CYS A 139 -12.78 -9.67 3.74
C CYS A 139 -13.61 -8.91 2.68
N LYS A 140 -13.17 -8.91 1.41
CA LYS A 140 -13.80 -8.20 0.28
C LYS A 140 -13.87 -6.68 0.49
N GLY A 141 -12.97 -6.12 1.29
CA GLY A 141 -12.95 -4.68 1.59
C GLY A 141 -13.93 -4.23 2.65
N ARG A 142 -14.72 -5.12 3.22
CA ARG A 142 -15.78 -4.76 4.21
C ARG A 142 -15.23 -4.38 5.58
N GLY A 143 -13.99 -4.75 5.91
CA GLY A 143 -13.44 -4.60 7.25
C GLY A 143 -14.01 -5.57 8.28
N LYS A 144 -15.12 -6.24 7.99
CA LYS A 144 -15.83 -7.14 8.89
C LYS A 144 -15.90 -8.55 8.35
N VAL A 145 -15.97 -9.54 9.23
CA VAL A 145 -16.16 -10.97 8.93
C VAL A 145 -17.21 -11.53 9.86
N LEU A 146 -17.90 -12.60 9.43
CA LEU A 146 -18.88 -13.27 10.25
C LEU A 146 -18.21 -13.86 11.50
N ASP A 147 -18.82 -13.70 12.65
CA ASP A 147 -18.47 -14.40 13.87
C ASP A 147 -19.31 -15.65 14.01
N ASP A 148 -18.77 -16.78 13.57
CA ASP A 148 -19.51 -18.06 13.55
C ASP A 148 -19.97 -18.50 14.94
N ILE A 149 -19.20 -18.18 16.00
CA ILE A 149 -19.52 -18.55 17.37
C ILE A 149 -20.71 -17.73 17.86
N GLN A 150 -20.63 -16.41 17.75
CA GLN A 150 -21.71 -15.51 18.20
C GLN A 150 -22.97 -15.66 17.37
N THR A 151 -22.82 -15.88 16.05
CA THR A 151 -23.94 -16.15 15.14
C THR A 151 -24.71 -17.40 15.56
N LYS A 152 -24.00 -18.48 15.93
CA LYS A 152 -24.65 -19.72 16.41
C LYS A 152 -25.34 -19.54 17.76
N LEU A 153 -24.74 -18.74 18.65
CA LEU A 153 -25.33 -18.47 19.97
C LEU A 153 -26.58 -17.59 19.91
N GLN A 154 -26.57 -16.61 19.01
CA GLN A 154 -27.65 -15.60 18.93
C GLN A 154 -28.71 -15.95 17.86
N GLY A 155 -28.45 -16.94 16.98
CA GLY A 155 -29.37 -17.32 15.90
C GLY A 155 -29.49 -16.30 14.78
N VAL A 156 -28.71 -15.19 14.85
CA VAL A 156 -28.68 -14.12 13.85
C VAL A 156 -27.22 -13.83 13.42
N PRO A 157 -26.99 -13.37 12.18
CA PRO A 157 -25.63 -13.06 11.72
C PRO A 157 -24.98 -11.96 12.56
N VAL A 158 -23.91 -12.29 13.28
CA VAL A 158 -23.09 -11.36 14.07
C VAL A 158 -21.77 -11.14 13.35
N PHE A 159 -21.36 -9.89 13.21
CA PHE A 159 -20.12 -9.52 12.54
C PHE A 159 -19.11 -8.96 13.54
N LYS A 160 -17.83 -9.35 13.35
CA LYS A 160 -16.68 -8.80 14.07
C LYS A 160 -15.70 -8.16 13.12
N ASP A 161 -14.82 -7.34 13.65
CA ASP A 161 -13.75 -6.75 12.85
C ASP A 161 -12.84 -7.84 12.27
N CYS A 162 -12.49 -7.65 11.00
CA CYS A 162 -11.60 -8.59 10.31
C CYS A 162 -10.21 -8.58 10.97
N PRO A 163 -9.72 -9.70 11.52
CA PRO A 163 -8.43 -9.74 12.22
C PRO A 163 -7.24 -9.44 11.32
N ARG A 164 -7.39 -9.61 9.98
CA ARG A 164 -6.30 -9.35 9.02
C ARG A 164 -6.07 -7.88 8.76
N CYS A 165 -7.12 -7.08 8.69
CA CYS A 165 -7.02 -5.64 8.40
C CYS A 165 -7.46 -4.76 9.57
N ALA A 166 -7.75 -5.35 10.73
CA ALA A 166 -8.23 -4.65 11.93
C ALA A 166 -9.37 -3.67 11.60
N GLY A 167 -10.40 -4.15 10.90
CA GLY A 167 -11.57 -3.36 10.54
C GLY A 167 -11.43 -2.44 9.32
N LYS A 168 -10.22 -2.20 8.80
CA LYS A 168 -9.97 -1.19 7.76
C LYS A 168 -10.44 -1.56 6.35
N GLY A 169 -10.62 -2.84 6.05
CA GLY A 169 -10.99 -3.33 4.72
C GLY A 169 -9.84 -3.44 3.72
N PHE A 170 -8.65 -2.95 4.03
CA PHE A 170 -7.46 -2.98 3.17
C PHE A 170 -6.18 -3.33 3.95
N ASN A 171 -5.15 -3.73 3.21
CA ASN A 171 -3.85 -4.07 3.80
C ASN A 171 -2.97 -2.82 3.89
N ARG A 172 -2.44 -2.57 5.07
CA ARG A 172 -1.46 -1.49 5.32
C ARG A 172 -0.15 -1.77 4.57
N VAL A 173 0.67 -0.72 4.41
CA VAL A 173 2.07 -0.89 3.95
C VAL A 173 2.81 -1.75 4.98
N PRO A 174 3.40 -2.89 4.57
CA PRO A 174 4.20 -3.68 5.50
C PRO A 174 5.37 -2.85 6.04
N SER A 175 5.53 -2.80 7.36
CA SER A 175 6.61 -2.03 7.98
C SER A 175 8.01 -2.52 7.60
N SER A 176 8.12 -3.75 7.09
CA SER A 176 9.35 -4.31 6.51
C SER A 176 9.81 -3.55 5.26
N VAL A 177 8.90 -3.00 4.48
CA VAL A 177 9.24 -2.18 3.30
C VAL A 177 9.95 -0.91 3.74
N ALA A 178 9.39 -0.22 4.74
CA ALA A 178 10.01 0.97 5.32
C ALA A 178 11.36 0.64 5.99
N TYR A 179 11.43 -0.48 6.73
CA TYR A 179 12.69 -0.97 7.32
C TYR A 179 13.78 -1.17 6.26
N ASN A 180 13.47 -1.89 5.18
CA ASN A 180 14.44 -2.18 4.13
C ASN A 180 14.93 -0.89 3.46
N ALA A 181 14.02 0.04 3.16
CA ALA A 181 14.38 1.34 2.55
C ALA A 181 15.31 2.16 3.47
N ILE A 182 15.05 2.20 4.78
CA ILE A 182 15.91 2.89 5.74
C ILE A 182 17.24 2.16 5.94
N LYS A 183 17.25 0.83 5.93
CA LYS A 183 18.46 0.03 6.09
C LYS A 183 19.48 0.27 4.95
N HIS A 184 19.04 0.63 3.76
CA HIS A 184 19.97 1.04 2.68
C HIS A 184 20.73 2.32 3.01
N LEU A 185 20.13 3.26 3.76
CA LEU A 185 20.78 4.51 4.18
C LEU A 185 21.53 4.35 5.51
N VAL A 186 21.05 3.45 6.37
CA VAL A 186 21.61 3.17 7.70
C VAL A 186 21.94 1.67 7.80
N PRO A 187 23.09 1.22 7.24
CA PRO A 187 23.43 -0.22 7.17
C PRO A 187 23.47 -0.91 8.53
N ASP A 188 23.85 -0.19 9.59
CA ASP A 188 23.94 -0.70 10.96
C ASP A 188 22.57 -0.83 11.66
N LEU A 189 21.46 -0.49 10.97
CA LEU A 189 20.12 -0.59 11.52
C LEU A 189 19.72 -2.05 11.73
N THR A 190 19.62 -2.46 12.99
CA THR A 190 19.15 -3.79 13.36
C THR A 190 17.63 -3.85 13.41
N GLN A 191 17.07 -5.04 13.21
CA GLN A 191 15.61 -5.27 13.34
C GLN A 191 15.08 -4.92 14.74
N SER A 192 15.90 -5.12 15.78
CA SER A 192 15.54 -4.76 17.16
C SER A 192 15.45 -3.25 17.33
N SER A 193 16.43 -2.49 16.80
CA SER A 193 16.41 -1.02 16.82
C SER A 193 15.23 -0.46 16.01
N TRP A 194 14.95 -1.06 14.85
CA TRP A 194 13.78 -0.72 14.07
C TRP A 194 12.49 -0.87 14.88
N SER A 195 12.26 -2.04 15.45
CA SER A 195 11.01 -2.36 16.16
C SER A 195 10.78 -1.48 17.39
N ARG A 196 11.85 -1.13 18.11
CA ARG A 196 11.74 -0.34 19.34
C ARG A 196 11.67 1.18 19.10
N ASN A 197 12.39 1.71 18.12
CA ASN A 197 12.60 3.15 17.97
C ASN A 197 11.96 3.70 16.68
N TRP A 198 12.20 3.08 15.54
CA TRP A 198 11.80 3.60 14.24
C TRP A 198 10.37 3.29 13.88
N LYS A 199 9.91 2.05 14.13
CA LYS A 199 8.53 1.65 13.82
C LYS A 199 7.48 2.44 14.61
N PRO A 200 7.59 2.67 15.93
CA PRO A 200 6.66 3.53 16.65
C PRO A 200 6.66 4.97 16.12
N PHE A 201 7.81 5.47 15.71
CA PHE A 201 7.94 6.78 15.08
C PHE A 201 7.25 6.81 13.70
N TYR A 202 7.47 5.81 12.86
CA TYR A 202 6.78 5.65 11.57
C TYR A 202 5.26 5.57 11.73
N ASP A 203 4.78 4.75 12.68
CA ASP A 203 3.36 4.65 12.99
C ASP A 203 2.76 5.98 13.49
N LYS A 204 3.55 6.81 14.17
CA LYS A 204 3.16 8.16 14.58
C LYS A 204 2.96 9.09 13.37
N LEU A 205 3.80 8.98 12.34
CA LEU A 205 3.67 9.77 11.11
C LEU A 205 2.39 9.42 10.35
N SER A 206 2.08 8.12 10.17
CA SER A 206 0.84 7.69 9.53
C SER A 206 -0.40 8.16 10.30
N ARG A 207 -0.36 8.10 11.64
CA ARG A 207 -1.44 8.61 12.48
C ARG A 207 -1.60 10.12 12.40
N LYS A 208 -0.51 10.87 12.20
CA LYS A 208 -0.56 12.34 12.06
C LYS A 208 -1.46 12.73 10.89
N CYS A 209 -1.34 12.07 9.72
CA CYS A 209 -2.20 12.36 8.57
C CYS A 209 -3.69 12.14 8.91
N LEU A 210 -4.05 11.05 9.58
CA LEU A 210 -5.43 10.76 9.98
C LEU A 210 -5.99 11.81 10.98
N ILE A 211 -5.16 12.25 11.92
CA ILE A 211 -5.55 13.28 12.90
C ILE A 211 -5.80 14.61 12.20
N GLU A 212 -4.93 15.00 11.29
CA GLU A 212 -5.06 16.26 10.55
C GLU A 212 -6.27 16.25 9.60
N GLU A 213 -6.52 15.13 8.92
CA GLU A 213 -7.74 14.92 8.11
C GLU A 213 -9.00 15.13 8.98
N SER A 214 -9.04 14.51 10.17
CA SER A 214 -10.18 14.66 11.08
C SER A 214 -10.35 16.09 11.60
N ILE A 215 -9.25 16.80 11.87
CA ILE A 215 -9.29 18.23 12.26
C ILE A 215 -9.86 19.07 11.13
N ALA A 216 -9.40 18.85 9.89
CA ALA A 216 -9.90 19.57 8.72
C ALA A 216 -11.40 19.29 8.48
N GLU A 217 -11.84 18.04 8.61
CA GLU A 217 -13.24 17.65 8.49
C GLU A 217 -14.12 18.34 9.55
N GLN A 218 -13.65 18.38 10.79
CA GLN A 218 -14.35 19.08 11.87
C GLN A 218 -14.42 20.61 11.64
N ALA A 219 -13.33 21.21 11.13
CA ALA A 219 -13.30 22.62 10.79
C ALA A 219 -14.29 22.93 9.65
N PHE A 220 -14.32 22.10 8.63
CA PHE A 220 -15.22 22.23 7.49
C PHE A 220 -16.69 22.09 7.90
N SER A 221 -17.01 21.10 8.72
CA SER A 221 -18.38 20.88 9.21
C SER A 221 -18.94 22.02 10.08
N LYS A 222 -18.06 22.80 10.72
CA LYS A 222 -18.46 24.00 11.48
C LYS A 222 -18.81 25.20 10.60
N VAL A 223 -18.22 25.27 9.41
CA VAL A 223 -18.44 26.38 8.46
C VAL A 223 -19.66 26.13 7.57
N THR A 224 -20.01 24.84 7.36
CA THR A 224 -21.10 24.42 6.48
C THR A 224 -22.44 24.20 7.21
N LYS A 225 -22.47 24.35 8.53
CA LYS A 225 -23.67 24.42 9.36
C LYS A 225 -24.08 25.87 9.63
#